data_c6a534af677c6f2b4f54f1feb9a10493
#
_entry.id   c6a534af677c6f2b4f54f1feb9a10493
#
_cell.length_a   1.000
_cell.length_b   1.000
_cell.length_c   1.000
_cell.angle_alpha   90.00
_cell.angle_beta   90.00
_cell.angle_gamma   90.00
#
_symmetry.space_group_name_H-M   'P 1'
#
loop_
_entity.id
_entity.type
_entity.pdbx_description
1 polymer ?
#
loop_
_entity_poly.entity_id
_entity_poly.type
_entity_poly.pdbx_seq_one_letter_code
_entity_poly.pdbx_strand_id
1 'polypeptide(L)'
;MKNIWQSTLWCCVSVGMLVAPVHAHARDTAPTKINLPEIGVRDLPKEGRDTLVLIRKGGPFPFAKDGSIFANRERILPKEPRGFYREFTVKTPHSRDRGARRIVCGGAVVKQQAQLLQSCFYTDDHYASFKKIKE
;
A
#
# COMPACT_ATOMS: atom_id res chain seq x y z
N MET A 1 -60.94 17.39 -65.75
CA MET A 1 -61.18 15.92 -65.74
C MET A 1 -59.85 15.20 -65.84
N LYS A 2 -59.70 14.19 -64.97
CA LYS A 2 -58.71 13.12 -64.92
C LYS A 2 -57.37 13.40 -64.27
N ASN A 3 -57.32 12.95 -63.05
CA ASN A 3 -56.19 12.67 -62.19
C ASN A 3 -55.29 11.59 -62.71
N ILE A 4 -53.97 11.72 -62.55
CA ILE A 4 -53.08 10.58 -62.57
C ILE A 4 -52.18 10.67 -61.37
N TRP A 5 -52.40 9.74 -60.52
CA TRP A 5 -51.64 9.45 -59.30
C TRP A 5 -50.35 8.75 -59.68
N GLN A 6 -49.20 9.26 -59.28
CA GLN A 6 -47.94 8.51 -59.32
C GLN A 6 -47.45 8.34 -57.89
N SER A 7 -47.53 7.09 -57.43
CA SER A 7 -46.99 6.61 -56.20
C SER A 7 -45.49 6.42 -56.35
N THR A 8 -44.69 7.19 -55.63
CA THR A 8 -43.28 6.94 -55.49
C THR A 8 -43.05 6.14 -54.20
N LEU A 9 -42.63 4.89 -54.39
CA LEU A 9 -42.14 4.02 -53.29
C LEU A 9 -40.82 4.57 -52.78
N TRP A 10 -40.81 4.95 -51.53
CA TRP A 10 -39.58 5.29 -50.84
C TRP A 10 -39.05 4.03 -50.14
N CYS A 11 -37.95 3.49 -50.66
CA CYS A 11 -37.24 2.35 -50.13
C CYS A 11 -36.37 2.83 -48.93
N CYS A 12 -36.83 2.61 -47.70
CA CYS A 12 -36.04 2.86 -46.50
C CYS A 12 -35.04 1.72 -46.34
N VAL A 13 -33.79 1.99 -46.70
CA VAL A 13 -32.66 1.11 -46.37
C VAL A 13 -32.27 1.38 -44.90
N SER A 14 -32.74 0.51 -43.99
CA SER A 14 -32.32 0.53 -42.60
C SER A 14 -30.95 -0.11 -42.46
N VAL A 15 -29.91 0.74 -42.36
CA VAL A 15 -28.56 0.28 -41.99
C VAL A 15 -28.60 -0.04 -40.47
N GLY A 16 -28.73 -1.30 -40.15
CA GLY A 16 -28.58 -1.82 -38.79
C GLY A 16 -27.14 -1.73 -38.32
N MET A 17 -26.84 -0.76 -37.46
CA MET A 17 -25.53 -0.61 -36.82
C MET A 17 -25.42 -1.65 -35.69
N LEU A 18 -24.72 -2.75 -35.93
CA LEU A 18 -24.37 -3.75 -34.93
C LEU A 18 -23.39 -3.12 -33.94
N VAL A 19 -23.90 -2.68 -32.80
CA VAL A 19 -23.06 -2.28 -31.65
C VAL A 19 -22.68 -3.55 -30.92
N ALA A 20 -21.48 -4.04 -31.12
CA ALA A 20 -20.93 -5.14 -30.33
C ALA A 20 -20.64 -4.65 -28.89
N PRO A 21 -21.07 -5.37 -27.85
CA PRO A 21 -20.74 -5.00 -26.48
C PRO A 21 -19.25 -5.23 -26.24
N VAL A 22 -18.52 -4.13 -25.99
CA VAL A 22 -17.14 -4.20 -25.53
C VAL A 22 -17.17 -4.69 -24.07
N HIS A 23 -16.89 -5.97 -23.88
CA HIS A 23 -16.70 -6.51 -22.54
C HIS A 23 -15.37 -5.97 -22.00
N ALA A 24 -15.43 -4.93 -21.20
CA ALA A 24 -14.30 -4.50 -20.39
C ALA A 24 -14.00 -5.61 -19.36
N HIS A 25 -12.99 -6.42 -19.63
CA HIS A 25 -12.43 -7.32 -18.64
C HIS A 25 -11.73 -6.46 -17.57
N ALA A 26 -12.43 -6.21 -16.47
CA ALA A 26 -11.77 -5.79 -15.25
C ALA A 26 -10.78 -6.90 -14.88
N ARG A 27 -9.48 -6.61 -15.04
CA ARG A 27 -8.44 -7.47 -14.48
C ARG A 27 -8.55 -7.39 -12.96
N ASP A 28 -9.19 -8.37 -12.36
CA ASP A 28 -9.06 -8.65 -10.94
C ASP A 28 -7.58 -8.97 -10.69
N THR A 29 -6.82 -7.94 -10.37
CA THR A 29 -5.46 -8.09 -9.90
C THR A 29 -5.57 -8.62 -8.48
N ALA A 30 -5.59 -9.94 -8.34
CA ALA A 30 -5.44 -10.58 -7.05
C ALA A 30 -4.25 -9.92 -6.30
N PRO A 31 -4.38 -9.63 -5.00
CA PRO A 31 -3.30 -9.00 -4.26
C PRO A 31 -2.07 -9.89 -4.35
N THR A 32 -1.04 -9.40 -5.02
CA THR A 32 0.25 -10.08 -5.10
C THR A 32 0.77 -10.24 -3.68
N LYS A 33 0.79 -11.47 -3.16
CA LYS A 33 1.42 -11.77 -1.87
C LYS A 33 2.90 -11.46 -2.01
N ILE A 34 3.33 -10.32 -1.51
CA ILE A 34 4.74 -9.98 -1.41
C ILE A 34 5.31 -10.87 -0.31
N ASN A 35 6.15 -11.82 -0.69
CA ASN A 35 6.82 -12.71 0.26
C ASN A 35 8.09 -12.01 0.77
N LEU A 36 7.98 -11.27 1.86
CA LEU A 36 9.11 -10.65 2.53
C LEU A 36 9.75 -11.64 3.50
N PRO A 37 11.08 -11.62 3.64
CA PRO A 37 11.77 -12.35 4.69
C PRO A 37 11.22 -11.90 6.05
N GLU A 38 11.28 -12.79 7.03
CA GLU A 38 10.76 -12.56 8.36
C GLU A 38 11.90 -12.40 9.35
N ILE A 39 11.66 -11.63 10.41
CA ILE A 39 12.57 -11.45 11.54
C ILE A 39 11.78 -11.53 12.85
N GLY A 40 12.23 -12.37 13.78
CA GLY A 40 11.64 -12.45 15.11
C GLY A 40 11.92 -11.19 15.92
N VAL A 41 11.02 -10.81 16.82
CA VAL A 41 11.27 -9.66 17.71
C VAL A 41 12.57 -9.86 18.50
N ARG A 42 12.89 -11.09 18.89
CA ARG A 42 14.13 -11.40 19.64
C ARG A 42 15.39 -11.21 18.82
N ASP A 43 15.30 -11.35 17.49
CA ASP A 43 16.41 -11.25 16.53
C ASP A 43 16.65 -9.80 16.08
N LEU A 44 15.74 -8.88 16.43
CA LEU A 44 15.94 -7.46 16.20
C LEU A 44 17.10 -6.93 17.08
N PRO A 45 17.87 -5.92 16.60
CA PRO A 45 18.80 -5.21 17.46
C PRO A 45 18.05 -4.63 18.67
N LYS A 46 18.77 -4.43 19.79
CA LYS A 46 18.19 -3.90 21.03
C LYS A 46 17.38 -2.61 20.77
N GLU A 47 17.93 -1.69 19.98
CA GLU A 47 17.30 -0.42 19.65
C GLU A 47 16.01 -0.61 18.85
N GLY A 48 15.92 -1.66 18.01
CA GLY A 48 14.71 -2.05 17.31
C GLY A 48 13.61 -2.52 18.26
N ARG A 49 13.97 -3.35 19.24
CA ARG A 49 13.03 -3.78 20.29
C ARG A 49 12.53 -2.61 21.13
N ASP A 50 13.45 -1.71 21.51
CA ASP A 50 13.10 -0.51 22.29
C ASP A 50 12.13 0.39 21.48
N THR A 51 12.38 0.56 20.18
CA THR A 51 11.47 1.31 19.29
C THR A 51 10.10 0.65 19.18
N LEU A 52 10.02 -0.69 19.07
CA LEU A 52 8.73 -1.40 19.08
C LEU A 52 7.94 -1.16 20.38
N VAL A 53 8.62 -1.13 21.53
CA VAL A 53 7.98 -0.81 22.81
C VAL A 53 7.40 0.61 22.79
N LEU A 54 8.13 1.59 22.24
CA LEU A 54 7.64 2.96 22.10
C LEU A 54 6.45 3.04 21.15
N ILE A 55 6.49 2.32 20.03
CA ILE A 55 5.37 2.27 19.07
C ILE A 55 4.11 1.71 19.76
N ARG A 56 4.23 0.64 20.52
CA ARG A 56 3.12 0.04 21.29
C ARG A 56 2.53 1.00 22.32
N LYS A 57 3.38 1.82 22.95
CA LYS A 57 2.96 2.81 23.97
C LYS A 57 2.41 4.11 23.35
N GLY A 58 2.59 4.32 22.03
CA GLY A 58 2.23 5.59 21.38
C GLY A 58 3.21 6.72 21.64
N GLY A 59 4.44 6.42 21.99
CA GLY A 59 5.52 7.38 22.29
C GLY A 59 5.79 7.57 23.78
N PRO A 60 6.53 8.64 24.16
CA PRO A 60 7.06 9.68 23.28
C PRO A 60 8.20 9.18 22.38
N PHE A 61 8.28 9.75 21.17
CA PHE A 61 9.31 9.38 20.19
C PHE A 61 10.47 10.35 20.19
N PRO A 62 11.72 9.85 20.08
CA PRO A 62 12.92 10.70 20.20
C PRO A 62 13.23 11.53 18.96
N PHE A 63 12.67 11.17 17.79
CA PHE A 63 12.97 11.88 16.54
C PHE A 63 11.71 12.55 15.99
N ALA A 64 11.84 13.79 15.52
CA ALA A 64 10.72 14.58 14.98
C ALA A 64 10.03 13.93 13.74
N LYS A 65 10.71 13.03 13.06
CA LYS A 65 10.17 12.29 11.90
C LYS A 65 9.41 11.02 12.30
N ASP A 66 9.52 10.59 13.54
CA ASP A 66 8.83 9.38 13.97
C ASP A 66 7.31 9.57 13.93
N GLY A 67 6.62 8.55 13.43
CA GLY A 67 5.18 8.61 13.18
C GLY A 67 4.79 9.31 11.88
N SER A 68 5.74 9.81 11.08
CA SER A 68 5.44 10.37 9.76
C SER A 68 4.98 9.30 8.77
N ILE A 69 4.25 9.74 7.73
CA ILE A 69 3.72 8.83 6.71
C ILE A 69 4.87 8.28 5.86
N PHE A 70 4.96 6.96 5.77
CA PHE A 70 5.80 6.26 4.81
C PHE A 70 4.99 5.98 3.53
N ALA A 71 5.44 6.51 2.39
CA ALA A 71 4.64 6.51 1.16
C ALA A 71 4.71 5.19 0.36
N ASN A 72 5.62 4.26 0.70
CA ASN A 72 5.85 2.99 -0.01
C ASN A 72 5.94 3.16 -1.55
N ARG A 73 6.65 4.19 -2.02
CA ARG A 73 6.74 4.55 -3.45
C ARG A 73 7.33 3.42 -4.28
N GLU A 74 8.32 2.71 -3.74
CA GLU A 74 9.01 1.58 -4.37
C GLU A 74 8.17 0.29 -4.35
N ARG A 75 7.00 0.32 -3.66
CA ARG A 75 6.06 -0.80 -3.56
C ARG A 75 6.70 -2.10 -3.03
N ILE A 76 7.70 -1.98 -2.16
CA ILE A 76 8.37 -3.12 -1.51
C ILE A 76 7.46 -3.73 -0.43
N LEU A 77 6.69 -2.90 0.28
CA LEU A 77 5.65 -3.35 1.19
C LEU A 77 4.33 -3.61 0.47
N PRO A 78 3.41 -4.41 1.04
CA PRO A 78 2.08 -4.61 0.49
C PRO A 78 1.40 -3.29 0.14
N LYS A 79 0.60 -3.31 -0.95
CA LYS A 79 -0.11 -2.11 -1.40
C LYS A 79 -1.26 -1.80 -0.44
N GLU A 80 -1.19 -0.62 0.18
CA GLU A 80 -2.19 -0.11 1.11
C GLU A 80 -2.57 1.34 0.79
N PRO A 81 -3.69 1.86 1.30
CA PRO A 81 -4.09 3.24 1.11
C PRO A 81 -3.04 4.22 1.62
N ARG A 82 -3.03 5.42 1.03
CA ARG A 82 -2.13 6.50 1.47
C ARG A 82 -2.32 6.81 2.96
N GLY A 83 -1.20 6.90 3.70
CA GLY A 83 -1.21 7.17 5.13
C GLY A 83 -1.37 5.93 6.01
N PHE A 84 -1.53 4.74 5.40
CA PHE A 84 -1.60 3.48 6.14
C PHE A 84 -0.29 3.19 6.89
N TYR A 85 0.86 3.41 6.24
CA TYR A 85 2.17 3.16 6.82
C TYR A 85 2.73 4.39 7.53
N ARG A 86 3.34 4.15 8.70
CA ARG A 86 4.08 5.12 9.50
C ARG A 86 5.49 4.64 9.74
N GLU A 87 6.47 5.55 9.64
CA GLU A 87 7.88 5.24 9.86
C GLU A 87 8.34 5.65 11.26
N PHE A 88 9.26 4.87 11.81
CA PHE A 88 9.88 5.14 13.11
C PHE A 88 11.38 4.88 13.03
N THR A 89 12.16 5.71 13.65
CA THR A 89 13.63 5.59 13.65
C THR A 89 14.07 4.55 14.65
N VAL A 90 14.90 3.62 14.20
CA VAL A 90 15.66 2.73 15.06
C VAL A 90 17.07 3.33 15.22
N LYS A 91 17.43 3.72 16.43
CA LYS A 91 18.73 4.33 16.71
C LYS A 91 19.86 3.42 16.20
N THR A 92 20.78 4.00 15.45
CA THR A 92 21.99 3.30 15.03
C THR A 92 23.13 3.67 15.99
N PRO A 93 23.71 2.72 16.74
CA PRO A 93 24.83 2.99 17.62
C PRO A 93 25.97 3.67 16.85
N HIS A 94 26.60 4.65 17.50
CA HIS A 94 27.72 5.42 16.94
C HIS A 94 27.41 6.30 15.73
N SER A 95 26.17 6.34 15.23
CA SER A 95 25.77 7.30 14.22
C SER A 95 25.53 8.68 14.84
N ARG A 96 26.03 9.73 14.16
CA ARG A 96 25.80 11.14 14.57
C ARG A 96 24.44 11.66 14.09
N ASP A 97 23.82 10.97 13.14
CA ASP A 97 22.52 11.28 12.56
C ASP A 97 21.47 10.20 12.90
N ARG A 98 20.34 10.19 12.20
CA ARG A 98 19.26 9.19 12.37
C ARG A 98 19.68 7.77 11.98
N GLY A 99 20.82 7.60 11.26
CA GLY A 99 21.20 6.33 10.68
C GLY A 99 20.20 5.80 9.63
N ALA A 100 20.44 4.58 9.15
CA ALA A 100 19.61 3.97 8.09
C ALA A 100 18.46 3.09 8.63
N ARG A 101 18.49 2.69 9.90
CA ARG A 101 17.56 1.71 10.46
C ARG A 101 16.18 2.32 10.72
N ARG A 102 15.11 1.63 10.26
CA ARG A 102 13.72 2.05 10.49
C ARG A 102 12.83 0.86 10.84
N ILE A 103 11.73 1.18 11.50
CA ILE A 103 10.56 0.31 11.56
C ILE A 103 9.42 1.04 10.86
N VAL A 104 8.73 0.35 9.97
CA VAL A 104 7.53 0.85 9.28
C VAL A 104 6.36 -0.03 9.70
N CYS A 105 5.34 0.58 10.30
CA CYS A 105 4.15 -0.13 10.73
C CYS A 105 2.91 0.35 9.99
N GLY A 106 2.03 -0.58 9.65
CA GLY A 106 0.75 -0.32 9.01
C GLY A 106 -0.42 -0.32 10.00
N GLY A 107 -1.51 0.35 9.62
CA GLY A 107 -2.74 0.43 10.41
C GLY A 107 -2.82 1.63 11.36
N ALA A 108 -3.96 1.77 12.03
CA ALA A 108 -4.14 2.84 13.02
C ALA A 108 -3.30 2.54 14.27
N VAL A 109 -2.25 3.29 14.45
CA VAL A 109 -1.28 3.17 15.57
C VAL A 109 -1.93 3.26 16.97
N VAL A 110 -3.22 3.59 17.06
CA VAL A 110 -3.82 4.09 18.30
C VAL A 110 -4.81 3.13 18.99
N LYS A 111 -5.29 2.05 18.36
CA LYS A 111 -6.43 1.32 18.96
C LYS A 111 -6.32 -0.19 19.14
N GLN A 112 -5.35 -0.91 18.55
CA GLN A 112 -5.25 -2.36 18.73
C GLN A 112 -3.79 -2.83 18.73
N GLN A 113 -3.19 -2.85 19.90
CA GLN A 113 -1.77 -3.16 20.11
C GLN A 113 -1.29 -4.51 19.53
N ALA A 114 -2.13 -5.54 19.55
CA ALA A 114 -1.74 -6.86 19.03
C ALA A 114 -1.68 -6.93 17.48
N GLN A 115 -2.48 -6.12 16.78
CA GLN A 115 -2.53 -6.11 15.33
C GLN A 115 -1.39 -5.31 14.69
N LEU A 116 -0.75 -4.43 15.47
CA LEU A 116 0.38 -3.60 15.00
C LEU A 116 1.61 -4.43 14.62
N LEU A 117 1.92 -5.48 15.39
CA LEU A 117 3.11 -6.30 15.12
C LEU A 117 2.98 -7.16 13.88
N GLN A 118 1.76 -7.54 13.49
CA GLN A 118 1.53 -8.29 12.27
C GLN A 118 1.76 -7.45 10.99
N SER A 119 1.78 -6.13 11.16
CA SER A 119 1.93 -5.17 10.07
C SER A 119 3.19 -4.32 10.19
N CYS A 120 4.16 -4.69 11.02
CA CYS A 120 5.42 -3.98 11.15
C CYS A 120 6.55 -4.65 10.36
N PHE A 121 7.41 -3.81 9.79
CA PHE A 121 8.53 -4.20 8.94
C PHE A 121 9.79 -3.48 9.41
N TYR A 122 10.90 -4.18 9.45
CA TYR A 122 12.20 -3.65 9.79
C TYR A 122 13.07 -3.48 8.55
N THR A 123 13.81 -2.40 8.47
CA THR A 123 14.86 -2.16 7.48
C THR A 123 16.14 -1.67 8.17
N ASP A 124 17.29 -2.11 7.70
CA ASP A 124 18.60 -1.66 8.15
C ASP A 124 19.41 -0.95 7.05
N ASP A 125 18.86 -0.84 5.84
CA ASP A 125 19.48 -0.33 4.63
C ASP A 125 18.76 0.88 4.00
N HIS A 126 18.08 1.70 4.84
CA HIS A 126 17.37 2.90 4.42
C HIS A 126 16.28 2.64 3.38
N TYR A 127 15.40 1.66 3.66
CA TYR A 127 14.23 1.25 2.86
C TYR A 127 14.55 0.47 1.57
N ALA A 128 15.80 0.05 1.32
CA ALA A 128 16.12 -0.75 0.15
C ALA A 128 15.56 -2.18 0.26
N SER A 129 15.52 -2.72 1.48
CA SER A 129 14.87 -3.99 1.76
C SER A 129 14.09 -3.96 3.08
N PHE A 130 13.17 -4.93 3.25
CA PHE A 130 12.38 -5.05 4.46
C PHE A 130 12.29 -6.50 4.93
N LYS A 131 12.21 -6.66 6.25
CA LYS A 131 11.91 -7.93 6.93
C LYS A 131 10.62 -7.76 7.71
N LYS A 132 9.64 -8.66 7.53
CA LYS A 132 8.40 -8.63 8.31
C LYS A 132 8.69 -9.05 9.74
N ILE A 133 8.31 -8.22 10.72
CA ILE A 133 8.52 -8.53 12.13
C ILE A 133 7.45 -9.52 12.59
N LYS A 134 7.89 -10.60 13.25
CA LYS A 134 7.03 -11.60 13.91
C LYS A 134 7.34 -11.70 15.39
N GLU A 135 6.30 -12.00 16.19
CA GLU A 135 6.43 -12.31 17.61
C GLU A 135 7.16 -13.65 17.86
#